data_fd7cf25beeb5242416c6d07a35ae6cae
#
_entry.id   fd7cf25beeb5242416c6d07a35ae6cae
#
_cell.length_a   1.000
_cell.length_b   1.000
_cell.length_c   1.000
_cell.angle_alpha   90.00
_cell.angle_beta   90.00
_cell.angle_gamma   90.00
#
_symmetry.space_group_name_H-M   'P 1'
#
loop_
_entity.id
_entity.type
_entity.pdbx_description
1 polymer ?
#
loop_
_entity_poly.entity_id
_entity_poly.type
_entity_poly.pdbx_seq_one_letter_code
_entity_poly.pdbx_strand_id
1 'polypeptide(L)'
;MADYILQLQNITKVFPGVKALSEVSFDVQRGHVHALVGENGAGKSTLIKVICGVYPYGTYEGSVKFEGKECRFKSIREVEKAGIACIHQEMNLIPDMSIAENIFLNNQPNKMGIINFDDMHFKCLELLKQIGLDVNPGEMVRNLGVGQQQMVEIAKALSRDVKLLLLDEPTAALTESEVDILLDLVDKLRKSGVTCIYISHRLDEIMRLCDDITILRDGQTIETRPKSEMTKNDMISLMVGREMSNLFPRVPHTRGEVGFEIKNFSVPHPDIPGRMLIKNVSLKAYKGEILGVSGLMGAGRTELFTAVYGAFRTKGTGEVYIDGQKVDIKNPLDALKAGYFIVSEDRKKLGLNLMMSIKENTTLSSLDKVSKFGILNEDAEVAYTTKYVEEIHTKTPSIEVPVNTLSGGNQQKVVLAKALMSEPKVMILDEPTRGIDVGAKYEIYKIMNELVEKGVVIIMISSEMEEIFGMSDRIITIANGEVTGEFDIAEATQEDLMRAAVGKE
;
A
#
# COMPACT_ATOMS: atom_id res chain seq x y z
N MET A 1 -15.55 31.79 18.78
CA MET A 1 -15.99 31.02 17.63
C MET A 1 -14.76 30.35 17.06
N ALA A 2 -14.83 29.10 16.69
CA ALA A 2 -13.70 28.43 16.06
C ALA A 2 -13.36 29.15 14.73
N ASP A 3 -12.06 29.35 14.45
CA ASP A 3 -11.58 30.00 13.22
C ASP A 3 -11.33 28.90 12.17
N TYR A 4 -12.30 28.70 11.28
CA TYR A 4 -12.19 27.70 10.21
C TYR A 4 -11.59 28.29 8.95
N ILE A 5 -10.49 27.68 8.46
CA ILE A 5 -9.85 28.11 7.22
C ILE A 5 -10.57 27.56 5.98
N LEU A 6 -11.07 26.31 6.06
CA LEU A 6 -11.81 25.65 4.98
C LEU A 6 -13.13 25.10 5.56
N GLN A 7 -14.22 25.28 4.82
CA GLN A 7 -15.51 24.69 5.15
C GLN A 7 -16.12 24.11 3.88
N LEU A 8 -16.51 22.86 3.95
CA LEU A 8 -17.18 22.13 2.88
C LEU A 8 -18.62 21.87 3.28
N GLN A 9 -19.56 22.17 2.40
CA GLN A 9 -20.99 22.03 2.65
C GLN A 9 -21.67 21.27 1.51
N ASN A 10 -22.16 20.07 1.79
CA ASN A 10 -22.96 19.20 0.91
C ASN A 10 -22.27 18.94 -0.45
N ILE A 11 -20.96 18.70 -0.45
CA ILE A 11 -20.21 18.43 -1.67
C ILE A 11 -20.67 17.10 -2.27
N THR A 12 -21.23 17.15 -3.47
CA THR A 12 -21.69 15.98 -4.22
C THR A 12 -21.01 15.95 -5.58
N LYS A 13 -20.43 14.81 -5.93
CA LYS A 13 -19.77 14.58 -7.23
C LYS A 13 -20.22 13.28 -7.85
N VAL A 14 -20.81 13.36 -9.02
CA VAL A 14 -21.30 12.22 -9.80
C VAL A 14 -20.45 12.05 -11.05
N PHE A 15 -20.06 10.81 -11.32
CA PHE A 15 -19.47 10.35 -12.59
C PHE A 15 -20.46 9.40 -13.29
N PRO A 16 -20.30 9.12 -14.58
CA PRO A 16 -21.14 8.13 -15.26
C PRO A 16 -21.16 6.78 -14.50
N GLY A 17 -22.33 6.43 -13.94
CA GLY A 17 -22.53 5.18 -13.20
C GLY A 17 -22.07 5.16 -11.73
N VAL A 18 -21.41 6.22 -11.21
CA VAL A 18 -20.90 6.24 -9.83
C VAL A 18 -21.12 7.60 -9.16
N LYS A 19 -21.72 7.63 -7.99
CA LYS A 19 -21.77 8.80 -7.11
C LYS A 19 -20.55 8.74 -6.17
N ALA A 20 -19.48 9.44 -6.51
CA ALA A 20 -18.20 9.37 -5.80
C ALA A 20 -18.18 10.20 -4.50
N LEU A 21 -18.98 11.27 -4.43
CA LEU A 21 -19.22 12.07 -3.22
C LEU A 21 -20.70 12.32 -3.08
N SER A 22 -21.23 12.23 -1.87
CA SER A 22 -22.63 12.40 -1.53
C SER A 22 -22.78 13.26 -0.27
N GLU A 23 -23.05 14.55 -0.46
CA GLU A 23 -23.32 15.54 0.60
C GLU A 23 -22.19 15.65 1.65
N VAL A 24 -20.92 15.50 1.23
CA VAL A 24 -19.77 15.60 2.12
C VAL A 24 -19.68 16.98 2.73
N SER A 25 -19.65 17.04 4.07
CA SER A 25 -19.59 18.27 4.84
C SER A 25 -18.65 18.11 6.04
N PHE A 26 -17.66 18.99 6.18
CA PHE A 26 -16.83 19.17 7.38
C PHE A 26 -16.09 20.49 7.32
N ASP A 27 -15.54 20.89 8.46
CA ASP A 27 -14.81 22.14 8.65
C ASP A 27 -13.38 21.83 9.08
N VAL A 28 -12.40 22.62 8.60
CA VAL A 28 -10.98 22.52 8.94
C VAL A 28 -10.59 23.75 9.74
N GLN A 29 -10.11 23.52 10.97
CA GLN A 29 -9.69 24.58 11.87
C GLN A 29 -8.32 25.14 11.45
N ARG A 30 -8.17 26.48 11.49
CA ARG A 30 -6.92 27.15 11.16
C ARG A 30 -5.78 26.73 12.10
N GLY A 31 -4.60 26.43 11.54
CA GLY A 31 -3.42 26.02 12.29
C GLY A 31 -3.45 24.59 12.82
N HIS A 32 -4.45 23.78 12.44
CA HIS A 32 -4.52 22.36 12.75
C HIS A 32 -3.98 21.51 11.61
N VAL A 33 -3.59 20.28 11.94
CA VAL A 33 -3.44 19.18 10.99
C VAL A 33 -4.72 18.34 11.06
N HIS A 34 -5.53 18.44 10.03
CA HIS A 34 -6.81 17.74 9.92
C HIS A 34 -6.64 16.44 9.13
N ALA A 35 -6.89 15.29 9.75
CA ALA A 35 -6.85 14.02 9.04
C ALA A 35 -8.14 13.78 8.24
N LEU A 36 -7.98 13.32 7.00
CA LEU A 36 -9.08 12.78 6.21
C LEU A 36 -8.84 11.29 5.97
N VAL A 37 -9.62 10.46 6.64
CA VAL A 37 -9.44 9.00 6.74
C VAL A 37 -10.58 8.28 6.06
N GLY A 38 -10.34 7.13 5.46
CA GLY A 38 -11.36 6.30 4.82
C GLY A 38 -10.72 5.22 3.97
N GLU A 39 -11.50 4.20 3.61
CA GLU A 39 -11.05 3.12 2.74
C GLU A 39 -10.72 3.61 1.32
N ASN A 40 -10.06 2.76 0.53
CA ASN A 40 -9.87 3.03 -0.90
C ASN A 40 -11.23 3.05 -1.60
N GLY A 41 -11.47 4.10 -2.39
CA GLY A 41 -12.78 4.33 -3.00
C GLY A 41 -13.76 5.12 -2.14
N ALA A 42 -13.44 5.48 -0.90
CA ALA A 42 -14.29 6.30 -0.03
C ALA A 42 -14.51 7.74 -0.53
N GLY A 43 -13.84 8.15 -1.62
CA GLY A 43 -14.00 9.49 -2.22
C GLY A 43 -12.92 10.50 -1.84
N LYS A 44 -11.92 10.15 -1.02
CA LYS A 44 -10.86 11.07 -0.55
C LYS A 44 -10.16 11.83 -1.69
N SER A 45 -9.60 11.11 -2.65
CA SER A 45 -8.90 11.74 -3.79
C SER A 45 -9.83 12.54 -4.70
N THR A 46 -11.14 12.16 -4.78
CA THR A 46 -12.15 12.94 -5.50
C THR A 46 -12.40 14.26 -4.78
N LEU A 47 -12.48 14.24 -3.45
CA LEU A 47 -12.68 15.43 -2.64
C LEU A 47 -11.48 16.38 -2.73
N ILE A 48 -10.25 15.85 -2.66
CA ILE A 48 -9.02 16.65 -2.90
C ILE A 48 -9.07 17.32 -4.27
N LYS A 49 -9.43 16.59 -5.32
CA LYS A 49 -9.54 17.15 -6.68
C LYS A 49 -10.59 18.27 -6.78
N VAL A 50 -11.65 18.22 -5.98
CA VAL A 50 -12.61 19.33 -5.84
C VAL A 50 -11.95 20.53 -5.15
N ILE A 51 -11.31 20.32 -3.99
CA ILE A 51 -10.66 21.39 -3.23
C ILE A 51 -9.55 22.05 -4.04
N CYS A 52 -8.73 21.26 -4.76
CA CYS A 52 -7.59 21.73 -5.57
C CYS A 52 -8.01 22.28 -6.94
N GLY A 53 -9.30 22.34 -7.27
CA GLY A 53 -9.80 22.91 -8.53
C GLY A 53 -9.50 22.08 -9.78
N VAL A 54 -9.10 20.81 -9.63
CA VAL A 54 -9.02 19.84 -10.73
C VAL A 54 -10.42 19.56 -11.27
N TYR A 55 -11.42 19.49 -10.37
CA TYR A 55 -12.82 19.54 -10.72
C TYR A 55 -13.34 20.95 -10.47
N PRO A 56 -13.50 21.78 -11.53
CA PRO A 56 -13.86 23.18 -11.38
C PRO A 56 -15.31 23.34 -10.88
N TYR A 57 -15.57 24.54 -10.30
CA TYR A 57 -16.91 24.92 -9.88
C TYR A 57 -17.94 24.72 -11.02
N GLY A 58 -19.09 24.16 -10.66
CA GLY A 58 -20.14 23.76 -11.63
C GLY A 58 -20.06 22.32 -12.12
N THR A 59 -18.96 21.59 -11.80
CA THR A 59 -18.85 20.13 -12.07
C THR A 59 -19.19 19.29 -10.86
N TYR A 60 -19.52 19.90 -9.74
CA TYR A 60 -19.96 19.30 -8.49
C TYR A 60 -21.04 20.19 -7.86
N GLU A 61 -21.84 19.66 -6.96
CA GLU A 61 -22.83 20.37 -6.15
C GLU A 61 -22.26 20.69 -4.77
N GLY A 62 -22.90 21.64 -4.06
CA GLY A 62 -22.46 22.10 -2.74
C GLY A 62 -21.60 23.37 -2.79
N SER A 63 -21.05 23.76 -1.65
CA SER A 63 -20.21 24.97 -1.54
C SER A 63 -18.90 24.71 -0.82
N VAL A 64 -17.85 25.39 -1.30
CA VAL A 64 -16.53 25.44 -0.69
C VAL A 64 -16.31 26.87 -0.19
N LYS A 65 -16.03 27.04 1.11
CA LYS A 65 -15.63 28.33 1.67
C LYS A 65 -14.19 28.26 2.13
N PHE A 66 -13.40 29.23 1.74
CA PHE A 66 -12.00 29.38 2.16
C PHE A 66 -11.80 30.77 2.78
N GLU A 67 -11.22 30.82 3.97
CA GLU A 67 -11.09 32.05 4.78
C GLU A 67 -12.44 32.81 4.92
N GLY A 68 -13.51 32.05 5.14
CA GLY A 68 -14.88 32.60 5.33
C GLY A 68 -15.56 33.08 4.04
N LYS A 69 -14.92 33.01 2.88
CA LYS A 69 -15.49 33.41 1.58
C LYS A 69 -15.86 32.18 0.75
N GLU A 70 -17.05 32.24 0.14
CA GLU A 70 -17.43 31.20 -0.84
C GLU A 70 -16.51 31.26 -2.06
N CYS A 71 -15.92 30.13 -2.41
CA CYS A 71 -14.99 29.98 -3.50
C CYS A 71 -15.62 29.30 -4.70
N ARG A 72 -15.44 29.85 -5.88
CA ARG A 72 -15.95 29.32 -7.16
C ARG A 72 -14.79 29.13 -8.13
N PHE A 73 -13.80 28.32 -7.69
CA PHE A 73 -12.58 28.09 -8.45
C PHE A 73 -12.84 27.43 -9.80
N LYS A 74 -12.31 28.00 -10.86
CA LYS A 74 -12.42 27.48 -12.23
C LYS A 74 -11.17 26.77 -12.71
N SER A 75 -10.08 26.86 -11.96
CA SER A 75 -8.79 26.27 -12.31
C SER A 75 -7.89 26.08 -11.09
N ILE A 76 -6.93 25.18 -11.20
CA ILE A 76 -5.86 24.96 -10.20
C ILE A 76 -5.12 26.26 -9.88
N ARG A 77 -4.84 27.11 -10.89
CA ARG A 77 -4.15 28.39 -10.70
C ARG A 77 -4.89 29.36 -9.78
N GLU A 78 -6.22 29.35 -9.79
CA GLU A 78 -7.02 30.20 -8.88
C GLU A 78 -6.92 29.68 -7.44
N VAL A 79 -6.91 28.38 -7.26
CA VAL A 79 -6.73 27.70 -5.95
C VAL A 79 -5.34 28.01 -5.38
N GLU A 80 -4.30 27.87 -6.18
CA GLU A 80 -2.93 28.19 -5.79
C GLU A 80 -2.75 29.66 -5.41
N LYS A 81 -3.37 30.60 -6.15
CA LYS A 81 -3.36 32.04 -5.82
C LYS A 81 -4.11 32.36 -4.53
N ALA A 82 -5.08 31.55 -4.14
CA ALA A 82 -5.76 31.71 -2.85
C ALA A 82 -4.93 31.24 -1.65
N GLY A 83 -3.82 30.53 -1.89
CA GLY A 83 -2.93 29.98 -0.88
C GLY A 83 -3.24 28.51 -0.51
N ILE A 84 -3.86 27.75 -1.40
CA ILE A 84 -4.09 26.33 -1.24
C ILE A 84 -3.10 25.58 -2.14
N ALA A 85 -2.30 24.66 -1.57
CA ALA A 85 -1.38 23.79 -2.32
C ALA A 85 -1.70 22.32 -2.06
N CYS A 86 -1.42 21.47 -3.05
CA CYS A 86 -1.64 20.03 -2.96
C CYS A 86 -0.39 19.27 -3.34
N ILE A 87 -0.03 18.28 -2.52
CA ILE A 87 0.97 17.27 -2.80
C ILE A 87 0.18 15.99 -3.09
N HIS A 88 0.31 15.51 -4.31
CA HIS A 88 -0.40 14.30 -4.77
C HIS A 88 0.37 13.04 -4.44
N GLN A 89 -0.32 11.91 -4.44
CA GLN A 89 0.26 10.58 -4.24
C GLN A 89 1.34 10.23 -5.28
N GLU A 90 1.13 10.65 -6.53
CA GLU A 90 2.14 10.54 -7.59
C GLU A 90 2.95 11.84 -7.66
N MET A 91 4.27 11.72 -7.67
CA MET A 91 5.17 12.87 -7.71
C MET A 91 5.06 13.62 -9.05
N ASN A 92 4.88 14.94 -8.97
CA ASN A 92 4.78 15.82 -10.13
C ASN A 92 6.09 16.61 -10.36
N LEU A 93 7.24 15.90 -10.25
CA LEU A 93 8.56 16.45 -10.55
C LEU A 93 9.01 16.05 -11.96
N ILE A 94 9.77 16.92 -12.59
CA ILE A 94 10.39 16.64 -13.90
C ILE A 94 11.80 16.12 -13.62
N PRO A 95 12.08 14.81 -13.90
CA PRO A 95 13.34 14.17 -13.53
C PRO A 95 14.59 14.82 -14.15
N ASP A 96 14.44 15.35 -15.39
CA ASP A 96 15.52 15.95 -16.18
C ASP A 96 15.70 17.45 -15.94
N MET A 97 15.04 18.02 -14.93
CA MET A 97 15.23 19.39 -14.48
C MET A 97 15.93 19.41 -13.12
N SER A 98 16.61 20.51 -12.81
CA SER A 98 17.22 20.72 -11.50
C SER A 98 16.16 20.91 -10.41
N ILE A 99 16.58 20.77 -9.15
CA ILE A 99 15.73 21.01 -7.97
C ILE A 99 15.16 22.43 -8.02
N ALA A 100 16.01 23.46 -8.27
CA ALA A 100 15.57 24.84 -8.33
C ALA A 100 14.56 25.10 -9.46
N GLU A 101 14.76 24.52 -10.63
CA GLU A 101 13.82 24.63 -11.76
C GLU A 101 12.49 23.94 -11.46
N ASN A 102 12.50 22.78 -10.78
CA ASN A 102 11.27 22.10 -10.35
C ASN A 102 10.49 22.90 -9.32
N ILE A 103 11.16 23.42 -8.29
CA ILE A 103 10.54 24.21 -7.21
C ILE A 103 9.87 25.47 -7.77
N PHE A 104 10.56 26.20 -8.65
CA PHE A 104 10.05 27.45 -9.20
C PHE A 104 9.34 27.30 -10.55
N LEU A 105 9.00 26.10 -10.97
CA LEU A 105 8.28 25.87 -12.21
C LEU A 105 6.97 26.67 -12.25
N ASN A 106 6.76 27.46 -13.30
CA ASN A 106 5.67 28.44 -13.47
C ASN A 106 5.63 29.59 -12.44
N ASN A 107 6.67 29.74 -11.62
CA ASN A 107 6.81 30.85 -10.65
C ASN A 107 8.27 31.32 -10.57
N GLN A 108 8.98 31.27 -11.70
CA GLN A 108 10.40 31.68 -11.75
C GLN A 108 10.56 33.16 -11.38
N PRO A 109 11.49 33.46 -10.46
CA PRO A 109 11.89 34.84 -10.24
C PRO A 109 12.35 35.47 -11.54
N ASN A 110 11.71 36.58 -11.94
CA ASN A 110 12.06 37.23 -13.20
C ASN A 110 12.08 38.76 -13.05
N LYS A 111 12.87 39.38 -13.92
CA LYS A 111 12.92 40.84 -14.06
C LYS A 111 12.73 41.18 -15.53
N MET A 112 11.67 41.94 -15.85
CA MET A 112 11.30 42.30 -17.22
C MET A 112 11.12 41.07 -18.17
N GLY A 113 10.63 39.92 -17.64
CA GLY A 113 10.45 38.69 -18.43
C GLY A 113 11.70 37.83 -18.59
N ILE A 114 12.84 38.25 -18.02
CA ILE A 114 14.08 37.45 -18.02
C ILE A 114 14.22 36.79 -16.66
N ILE A 115 14.40 35.46 -16.66
CA ILE A 115 14.55 34.64 -15.43
C ILE A 115 15.85 35.04 -14.74
N ASN A 116 15.78 35.29 -13.44
CA ASN A 116 16.95 35.53 -12.59
C ASN A 116 17.35 34.22 -11.92
N PHE A 117 18.29 33.49 -12.51
CA PHE A 117 18.77 32.20 -12.00
C PHE A 117 19.47 32.32 -10.65
N ASP A 118 20.20 33.40 -10.37
CA ASP A 118 20.88 33.61 -9.09
C ASP A 118 19.86 33.77 -7.94
N ASP A 119 18.83 34.60 -8.15
CA ASP A 119 17.74 34.79 -7.18
C ASP A 119 16.95 33.48 -6.99
N MET A 120 16.72 32.71 -8.06
CA MET A 120 16.07 31.41 -8.02
C MET A 120 16.88 30.40 -7.20
N HIS A 121 18.21 30.38 -7.41
CA HIS A 121 19.12 29.50 -6.68
C HIS A 121 19.17 29.88 -5.19
N PHE A 122 19.27 31.14 -4.86
CA PHE A 122 19.30 31.64 -3.49
C PHE A 122 18.01 31.30 -2.74
N LYS A 123 16.84 31.57 -3.31
CA LYS A 123 15.53 31.23 -2.74
C LYS A 123 15.34 29.74 -2.59
N CYS A 124 15.86 28.97 -3.54
CA CYS A 124 15.85 27.50 -3.44
C CYS A 124 16.63 27.02 -2.21
N LEU A 125 17.85 27.54 -1.99
CA LEU A 125 18.65 27.20 -0.81
C LEU A 125 17.93 27.54 0.51
N GLU A 126 17.25 28.67 0.58
CA GLU A 126 16.46 29.04 1.76
C GLU A 126 15.32 28.04 2.04
N LEU A 127 14.58 27.65 1.00
CA LEU A 127 13.50 26.66 1.11
C LEU A 127 14.04 25.28 1.51
N LEU A 128 15.12 24.81 0.87
CA LEU A 128 15.75 23.53 1.19
C LEU A 128 16.23 23.50 2.65
N LYS A 129 16.83 24.60 3.13
CA LYS A 129 17.24 24.74 4.54
C LYS A 129 16.03 24.73 5.49
N GLN A 130 14.93 25.39 5.12
CA GLN A 130 13.70 25.39 5.93
C GLN A 130 13.14 23.99 6.14
N ILE A 131 13.18 23.16 5.10
CA ILE A 131 12.70 21.78 5.17
C ILE A 131 13.75 20.78 5.66
N GLY A 132 14.99 21.22 5.91
CA GLY A 132 16.07 20.37 6.42
C GLY A 132 16.69 19.45 5.37
N LEU A 133 16.59 19.78 4.08
CA LEU A 133 17.17 19.00 2.98
C LEU A 133 18.49 19.62 2.51
N ASP A 134 19.60 18.91 2.76
CA ASP A 134 20.96 19.36 2.38
C ASP A 134 21.35 18.78 1.02
N VAL A 135 20.95 19.47 -0.05
CA VAL A 135 21.26 19.11 -1.44
C VAL A 135 21.55 20.36 -2.26
N ASN A 136 22.30 20.21 -3.36
CA ASN A 136 22.60 21.32 -4.25
C ASN A 136 21.35 21.68 -5.10
N PRO A 137 20.86 22.93 -5.12
CA PRO A 137 19.74 23.36 -5.98
C PRO A 137 19.91 23.06 -7.47
N GLY A 138 21.14 22.97 -7.96
CA GLY A 138 21.46 22.61 -9.35
C GLY A 138 21.44 21.11 -9.63
N GLU A 139 21.29 20.26 -8.60
CA GLU A 139 21.22 18.80 -8.78
C GLU A 139 19.95 18.40 -9.54
N MET A 140 20.06 17.41 -10.44
CA MET A 140 18.93 16.86 -11.20
C MET A 140 18.04 16.00 -10.30
N VAL A 141 16.73 16.16 -10.40
CA VAL A 141 15.76 15.42 -9.57
C VAL A 141 15.89 13.90 -9.72
N ARG A 142 16.23 13.41 -10.92
CA ARG A 142 16.45 11.96 -11.17
C ARG A 142 17.56 11.32 -10.32
N ASN A 143 18.50 12.12 -9.80
CA ASN A 143 19.60 11.64 -8.98
C ASN A 143 19.24 11.54 -7.48
N LEU A 144 18.06 12.03 -7.11
CA LEU A 144 17.59 12.02 -5.74
C LEU A 144 16.91 10.70 -5.39
N GLY A 145 17.06 10.25 -4.15
CA GLY A 145 16.22 9.20 -3.58
C GLY A 145 14.75 9.63 -3.45
N VAL A 146 13.84 8.65 -3.34
CA VAL A 146 12.40 8.90 -3.30
C VAL A 146 12.01 9.85 -2.17
N GLY A 147 12.58 9.68 -0.97
CA GLY A 147 12.33 10.57 0.16
C GLY A 147 12.78 12.01 -0.09
N GLN A 148 13.94 12.18 -0.73
CA GLN A 148 14.43 13.52 -1.11
C GLN A 148 13.53 14.17 -2.17
N GLN A 149 13.03 13.40 -3.15
CA GLN A 149 12.08 13.89 -4.14
C GLN A 149 10.79 14.37 -3.47
N GLN A 150 10.28 13.62 -2.47
CA GLN A 150 9.11 14.03 -1.70
C GLN A 150 9.33 15.35 -0.97
N MET A 151 10.52 15.56 -0.39
CA MET A 151 10.88 16.81 0.25
C MET A 151 10.96 17.97 -0.76
N VAL A 152 11.43 17.73 -1.99
CA VAL A 152 11.43 18.73 -3.08
C VAL A 152 9.99 19.11 -3.49
N GLU A 153 9.05 18.15 -3.54
CA GLU A 153 7.62 18.45 -3.76
C GLU A 153 7.05 19.38 -2.68
N ILE A 154 7.41 19.17 -1.41
CA ILE A 154 7.00 20.02 -0.31
C ILE A 154 7.62 21.41 -0.46
N ALA A 155 8.93 21.50 -0.77
CA ALA A 155 9.59 22.78 -1.03
C ALA A 155 8.93 23.55 -2.18
N LYS A 156 8.54 22.84 -3.25
CA LYS A 156 7.79 23.41 -4.38
C LYS A 156 6.45 23.97 -3.95
N ALA A 157 5.70 23.26 -3.10
CA ALA A 157 4.46 23.78 -2.53
C ALA A 157 4.74 25.05 -1.70
N LEU A 158 5.73 25.01 -0.82
CA LEU A 158 6.10 26.14 0.07
C LEU A 158 6.76 27.32 -0.64
N SER A 159 7.17 27.20 -1.90
CA SER A 159 7.71 28.32 -2.69
C SER A 159 6.67 29.44 -2.94
N ARG A 160 5.43 29.19 -2.55
CA ARG A 160 4.29 30.10 -2.62
C ARG A 160 3.81 30.42 -1.22
N ASP A 161 2.97 31.44 -1.09
CA ASP A 161 2.36 31.81 0.20
C ASP A 161 1.21 30.86 0.54
N VAL A 162 1.58 29.69 1.08
CA VAL A 162 0.64 28.59 1.37
C VAL A 162 0.02 28.77 2.75
N LYS A 163 -1.31 28.80 2.79
CA LYS A 163 -2.12 28.85 4.01
C LYS A 163 -2.74 27.49 4.36
N LEU A 164 -3.06 26.70 3.33
CA LEU A 164 -3.61 25.34 3.44
C LEU A 164 -2.82 24.38 2.54
N LEU A 165 -2.19 23.38 3.13
CA LEU A 165 -1.44 22.34 2.45
C LEU A 165 -2.21 21.02 2.53
N LEU A 166 -2.54 20.44 1.37
CA LEU A 166 -3.12 19.11 1.27
C LEU A 166 -2.01 18.10 0.96
N LEU A 167 -1.98 17.02 1.71
CA LEU A 167 -1.00 15.93 1.60
C LEU A 167 -1.75 14.61 1.35
N ASP A 168 -1.72 14.12 0.11
CA ASP A 168 -2.42 12.88 -0.29
C ASP A 168 -1.45 11.71 -0.28
N GLU A 169 -1.50 10.88 0.77
CA GLU A 169 -0.64 9.73 1.03
C GLU A 169 0.87 10.01 0.86
N PRO A 170 1.41 11.04 1.51
CA PRO A 170 2.78 11.50 1.24
C PRO A 170 3.87 10.51 1.69
N THR A 171 3.52 9.48 2.44
CA THR A 171 4.44 8.49 3.02
C THR A 171 4.42 7.13 2.30
N ALA A 172 3.60 6.95 1.27
CA ALA A 172 3.36 5.65 0.64
C ALA A 172 4.62 4.95 0.09
N ALA A 173 5.64 5.71 -0.30
CA ALA A 173 6.88 5.20 -0.90
C ALA A 173 8.13 5.43 -0.01
N LEU A 174 7.94 5.88 1.24
CA LEU A 174 9.01 6.25 2.15
C LEU A 174 9.37 5.12 3.11
N THR A 175 10.65 5.08 3.52
CA THR A 175 11.13 4.28 4.64
C THR A 175 10.66 4.87 5.97
N GLU A 176 10.66 4.09 7.05
CA GLU A 176 10.22 4.58 8.38
C GLU A 176 10.98 5.81 8.85
N SER A 177 12.30 5.85 8.65
CA SER A 177 13.13 7.02 9.00
C SER A 177 12.77 8.27 8.16
N GLU A 178 12.41 8.10 6.90
CA GLU A 178 11.96 9.20 6.04
C GLU A 178 10.55 9.67 6.42
N VAL A 179 9.69 8.76 6.87
CA VAL A 179 8.36 9.09 7.43
C VAL A 179 8.51 9.97 8.66
N ASP A 180 9.40 9.62 9.61
CA ASP A 180 9.64 10.42 10.79
C ASP A 180 10.06 11.86 10.45
N ILE A 181 10.99 12.02 9.49
CA ILE A 181 11.44 13.33 9.02
C ILE A 181 10.27 14.13 8.43
N LEU A 182 9.43 13.48 7.63
CA LEU A 182 8.27 14.12 7.01
C LEU A 182 7.24 14.57 8.05
N LEU A 183 6.91 13.72 9.02
CA LEU A 183 5.95 14.06 10.07
C LEU A 183 6.45 15.23 10.93
N ASP A 184 7.73 15.24 11.28
CA ASP A 184 8.35 16.36 12.00
C ASP A 184 8.35 17.66 11.19
N LEU A 185 8.50 17.58 9.85
CA LEU A 185 8.37 18.74 8.98
C LEU A 185 6.94 19.28 8.97
N VAL A 186 5.93 18.42 8.83
CA VAL A 186 4.51 18.84 8.83
C VAL A 186 4.15 19.50 10.17
N ASP A 187 4.63 18.96 11.29
CA ASP A 187 4.44 19.58 12.61
C ASP A 187 5.12 20.97 12.72
N LYS A 188 6.32 21.13 12.15
CA LYS A 188 6.98 22.45 12.06
C LYS A 188 6.17 23.44 11.22
N LEU A 189 5.61 22.99 10.08
CA LEU A 189 4.77 23.82 9.23
C LEU A 189 3.49 24.26 9.97
N ARG A 190 2.83 23.32 10.67
CA ARG A 190 1.70 23.62 11.55
C ARG A 190 2.06 24.72 12.58
N LYS A 191 3.18 24.55 13.27
CA LYS A 191 3.67 25.52 14.27
C LYS A 191 4.01 26.90 13.67
N SER A 192 4.34 26.96 12.37
CA SER A 192 4.55 28.22 11.65
C SER A 192 3.26 28.86 11.14
N GLY A 193 2.09 28.24 11.39
CA GLY A 193 0.76 28.77 11.04
C GLY A 193 0.16 28.21 9.74
N VAL A 194 0.82 27.25 9.08
CA VAL A 194 0.25 26.55 7.92
C VAL A 194 -0.77 25.52 8.42
N THR A 195 -1.97 25.55 7.86
CA THR A 195 -2.96 24.51 8.10
C THR A 195 -2.73 23.34 7.15
N CYS A 196 -2.89 22.10 7.63
CA CYS A 196 -2.69 20.94 6.80
C CYS A 196 -3.93 20.02 6.76
N ILE A 197 -4.25 19.46 5.59
CA ILE A 197 -5.12 18.29 5.47
C ILE A 197 -4.21 17.12 5.14
N TYR A 198 -4.21 16.11 6.00
CA TYR A 198 -3.33 14.95 5.92
C TYR A 198 -4.13 13.69 5.62
N ILE A 199 -3.84 13.04 4.50
CA ILE A 199 -4.48 11.79 4.12
C ILE A 199 -3.46 10.68 4.22
N SER A 200 -3.77 9.67 5.01
CA SER A 200 -2.99 8.45 5.13
C SER A 200 -3.90 7.28 5.47
N HIS A 201 -3.53 6.11 5.04
CA HIS A 201 -4.12 4.86 5.50
C HIS A 201 -3.35 4.28 6.70
N ARG A 202 -2.22 4.88 7.09
CA ARG A 202 -1.41 4.51 8.25
C ARG A 202 -1.91 5.25 9.48
N LEU A 203 -2.71 4.57 10.30
CA LEU A 203 -3.38 5.19 11.46
C LEU A 203 -2.40 5.70 12.51
N ASP A 204 -1.18 5.13 12.59
CA ASP A 204 -0.11 5.59 13.49
C ASP A 204 0.34 7.01 13.16
N GLU A 205 0.48 7.34 11.88
CA GLU A 205 0.83 8.68 11.44
C GLU A 205 -0.25 9.69 11.86
N ILE A 206 -1.53 9.32 11.69
CA ILE A 206 -2.67 10.15 12.07
C ILE A 206 -2.69 10.38 13.59
N MET A 207 -2.54 9.33 14.37
CA MET A 207 -2.52 9.42 15.83
C MET A 207 -1.32 10.22 16.35
N ARG A 208 -0.19 10.24 15.64
CA ARG A 208 0.99 11.03 15.99
C ARG A 208 0.81 12.52 15.66
N LEU A 209 0.34 12.82 14.44
CA LEU A 209 0.46 14.14 13.83
C LEU A 209 -0.80 15.00 13.93
N CYS A 210 -2.01 14.39 13.76
CA CYS A 210 -3.22 15.16 13.51
C CYS A 210 -3.89 15.68 14.80
N ASP A 211 -4.66 16.75 14.67
CA ASP A 211 -5.45 17.37 15.75
C ASP A 211 -6.92 16.94 15.66
N ASP A 212 -7.49 16.95 14.46
CA ASP A 212 -8.87 16.57 14.17
C ASP A 212 -8.91 15.48 13.09
N ILE A 213 -9.92 14.63 13.14
CA ILE A 213 -10.08 13.48 12.24
C ILE A 213 -11.49 13.48 11.65
N THR A 214 -11.59 13.50 10.32
CA THR A 214 -12.83 13.24 9.58
C THR A 214 -12.77 11.87 8.92
N ILE A 215 -13.79 11.05 9.17
CA ILE A 215 -13.97 9.74 8.55
C ILE A 215 -14.87 9.87 7.33
N LEU A 216 -14.36 9.42 6.18
CA LEU A 216 -15.12 9.34 4.94
C LEU A 216 -15.37 7.88 4.59
N ARG A 217 -16.62 7.52 4.27
CA ARG A 217 -17.00 6.18 3.82
C ARG A 217 -18.09 6.26 2.75
N ASP A 218 -17.95 5.49 1.69
CA ASP A 218 -18.91 5.43 0.57
C ASP A 218 -19.30 6.82 0.01
N GLY A 219 -18.33 7.73 -0.04
CA GLY A 219 -18.52 9.11 -0.50
C GLY A 219 -19.22 10.04 0.48
N GLN A 220 -19.40 9.65 1.73
CA GLN A 220 -20.10 10.45 2.77
C GLN A 220 -19.19 10.73 3.97
N THR A 221 -19.38 11.88 4.61
CA THR A 221 -18.81 12.15 5.93
C THR A 221 -19.57 11.34 6.98
N ILE A 222 -18.89 10.43 7.65
CA ILE A 222 -19.47 9.63 8.73
C ILE A 222 -19.42 10.42 10.04
N GLU A 223 -18.21 10.92 10.37
CA GLU A 223 -17.99 11.65 11.60
C GLU A 223 -16.75 12.52 11.52
N THR A 224 -16.74 13.61 12.30
CA THR A 224 -15.54 14.44 12.55
C THR A 224 -15.38 14.62 14.04
N ARG A 225 -14.21 14.25 14.59
CA ARG A 225 -13.88 14.39 16.02
C ARG A 225 -12.45 14.89 16.22
N PRO A 226 -12.15 15.53 17.37
CA PRO A 226 -10.78 15.70 17.83
C PRO A 226 -10.09 14.35 18.02
N LYS A 227 -8.79 14.28 17.72
CA LYS A 227 -7.98 13.05 17.91
C LYS A 227 -8.05 12.51 19.35
N SER A 228 -8.15 13.38 20.34
CA SER A 228 -8.24 13.00 21.76
C SER A 228 -9.46 12.17 22.10
N GLU A 229 -10.50 12.19 21.26
CA GLU A 229 -11.78 11.49 21.43
C GLU A 229 -11.92 10.28 20.51
N MET A 230 -10.86 9.90 19.80
CA MET A 230 -10.89 8.82 18.79
C MET A 230 -9.70 7.87 18.95
N THR A 231 -9.96 6.59 19.09
CA THR A 231 -8.94 5.54 19.08
C THR A 231 -8.72 4.97 17.67
N LYS A 232 -7.63 4.24 17.45
CA LYS A 232 -7.42 3.51 16.18
C LYS A 232 -8.60 2.57 15.86
N ASN A 233 -9.13 1.88 16.87
CA ASN A 233 -10.27 0.96 16.69
C ASN A 233 -11.54 1.70 16.30
N ASP A 234 -11.79 2.88 16.86
CA ASP A 234 -12.93 3.72 16.47
C ASP A 234 -12.82 4.14 15.00
N MET A 235 -11.64 4.59 14.58
CA MET A 235 -11.39 4.93 13.17
C MET A 235 -11.68 3.76 12.24
N ILE A 236 -11.15 2.57 12.56
CA ILE A 236 -11.36 1.35 11.77
C ILE A 236 -12.86 1.01 11.71
N SER A 237 -13.55 1.01 12.83
CA SER A 237 -14.98 0.70 12.90
C SER A 237 -15.82 1.66 12.07
N LEU A 238 -15.54 2.96 12.13
CA LEU A 238 -16.23 4.00 11.37
C LEU A 238 -15.91 3.91 9.87
N MET A 239 -14.66 3.58 9.50
CA MET A 239 -14.24 3.41 8.10
C MET A 239 -14.92 2.21 7.45
N VAL A 240 -14.94 1.06 8.14
CA VAL A 240 -15.45 -0.22 7.62
C VAL A 240 -16.98 -0.33 7.78
N GLY A 241 -17.56 0.40 8.73
CA GLY A 241 -19.00 0.44 8.96
C GLY A 241 -19.58 -0.75 9.73
N ARG A 242 -18.73 -1.50 10.39
CA ARG A 242 -19.10 -2.60 11.31
C ARG A 242 -18.17 -2.60 12.50
N GLU A 243 -18.65 -3.00 13.67
CA GLU A 243 -17.79 -3.19 14.83
C GLU A 243 -16.74 -4.27 14.51
N MET A 244 -15.49 -3.87 14.48
CA MET A 244 -14.35 -4.78 14.37
C MET A 244 -13.70 -4.84 15.75
N SER A 245 -14.05 -5.89 16.49
CA SER A 245 -13.49 -6.13 17.82
C SER A 245 -11.98 -6.43 17.78
N ASN A 246 -11.45 -6.79 16.61
CA ASN A 246 -10.03 -7.07 16.39
C ASN A 246 -9.70 -6.85 14.90
N LEU A 247 -8.59 -6.14 14.62
CA LEU A 247 -8.07 -5.93 13.26
C LEU A 247 -7.62 -7.26 12.61
N PHE A 248 -7.12 -8.16 13.42
CA PHE A 248 -6.65 -9.48 13.01
C PHE A 248 -7.66 -10.54 13.48
N PRO A 249 -8.46 -11.11 12.56
CA PRO A 249 -9.47 -12.12 12.89
C PRO A 249 -8.82 -13.51 13.11
N ARG A 250 -7.81 -13.56 13.97
CA ARG A 250 -7.09 -14.80 14.26
C ARG A 250 -8.03 -15.82 14.91
N VAL A 251 -8.02 -17.01 14.33
CA VAL A 251 -8.66 -18.18 14.90
C VAL A 251 -7.55 -19.12 15.41
N PRO A 252 -7.63 -19.66 16.62
CA PRO A 252 -6.67 -20.65 17.08
C PRO A 252 -6.77 -21.91 16.19
N HIS A 253 -5.66 -22.26 15.57
CA HIS A 253 -5.58 -23.44 14.73
C HIS A 253 -4.91 -24.59 15.47
N THR A 254 -5.23 -25.83 15.06
CA THR A 254 -4.57 -27.03 15.59
C THR A 254 -3.54 -27.52 14.58
N ARG A 255 -2.27 -27.49 14.98
CA ARG A 255 -1.16 -27.97 14.15
C ARG A 255 -1.32 -29.44 13.84
N GLY A 256 -1.35 -29.77 12.55
CA GLY A 256 -1.47 -31.11 12.00
C GLY A 256 -0.13 -31.72 11.58
N GLU A 257 -0.15 -32.49 10.49
CA GLU A 257 1.04 -33.09 9.89
C GLU A 257 1.90 -32.07 9.14
N VAL A 258 3.19 -32.39 8.92
CA VAL A 258 4.07 -31.59 8.07
C VAL A 258 3.55 -31.64 6.63
N GLY A 259 3.05 -30.51 6.15
CA GLY A 259 2.55 -30.38 4.78
C GLY A 259 3.58 -29.85 3.81
N PHE A 260 4.58 -29.08 4.31
CA PHE A 260 5.68 -28.56 3.50
C PHE A 260 7.00 -28.57 4.29
N GLU A 261 8.07 -29.03 3.65
CA GLU A 261 9.40 -29.07 4.26
C GLU A 261 10.48 -28.71 3.22
N ILE A 262 11.41 -27.86 3.63
CA ILE A 262 12.62 -27.56 2.91
C ILE A 262 13.81 -28.11 3.72
N LYS A 263 14.79 -28.75 3.06
CA LYS A 263 16.03 -29.26 3.68
C LYS A 263 17.25 -28.76 2.94
N ASN A 264 18.17 -28.15 3.70
CA ASN A 264 19.49 -27.73 3.23
C ASN A 264 19.45 -26.93 1.93
N PHE A 265 18.48 -26.01 1.80
CA PHE A 265 18.26 -25.27 0.56
C PHE A 265 19.17 -24.04 0.51
N SER A 266 19.88 -23.91 -0.60
CA SER A 266 20.83 -22.82 -0.83
C SER A 266 20.63 -22.23 -2.22
N VAL A 267 20.80 -20.92 -2.36
CA VAL A 267 20.64 -20.19 -3.62
C VAL A 267 21.86 -19.30 -3.86
N PRO A 268 22.57 -19.44 -4.99
CA PRO A 268 23.65 -18.54 -5.37
C PRO A 268 23.15 -17.12 -5.64
N HIS A 269 23.96 -16.12 -5.29
CA HIS A 269 23.66 -14.72 -5.61
C HIS A 269 23.70 -14.51 -7.12
N PRO A 270 22.69 -13.88 -7.75
CA PRO A 270 22.61 -13.76 -9.21
C PRO A 270 23.72 -12.89 -9.82
N ASP A 271 24.19 -11.87 -9.10
CA ASP A 271 25.08 -10.84 -9.63
C ASP A 271 26.48 -10.89 -9.00
N ILE A 272 26.72 -11.70 -7.94
CA ILE A 272 28.01 -11.79 -7.24
C ILE A 272 28.48 -13.24 -7.23
N PRO A 273 29.42 -13.61 -8.13
CA PRO A 273 29.95 -14.97 -8.19
C PRO A 273 30.59 -15.42 -6.87
N GLY A 274 30.31 -16.66 -6.46
CA GLY A 274 30.84 -17.25 -5.24
C GLY A 274 30.12 -16.84 -3.94
N ARG A 275 29.20 -15.87 -3.98
CA ARG A 275 28.36 -15.50 -2.84
C ARG A 275 27.06 -16.28 -2.87
N MET A 276 26.62 -16.74 -1.71
CA MET A 276 25.29 -17.34 -1.54
C MET A 276 24.32 -16.26 -1.06
N LEU A 277 23.14 -16.23 -1.67
CA LEU A 277 22.03 -15.38 -1.26
C LEU A 277 21.21 -16.04 -0.15
N ILE A 278 20.90 -17.33 -0.34
CA ILE A 278 20.28 -18.20 0.66
C ILE A 278 21.28 -19.30 1.03
N LYS A 279 21.42 -19.58 2.34
CA LYS A 279 22.48 -20.43 2.87
C LYS A 279 21.88 -21.51 3.76
N ASN A 280 21.84 -22.73 3.23
CA ASN A 280 21.50 -23.94 3.98
C ASN A 280 20.19 -23.84 4.81
N VAL A 281 19.15 -23.24 4.25
CA VAL A 281 17.87 -23.07 4.93
C VAL A 281 17.16 -24.39 5.04
N SER A 282 16.69 -24.70 6.26
CA SER A 282 15.79 -25.83 6.54
C SER A 282 14.61 -25.32 7.36
N LEU A 283 13.40 -25.65 6.94
CA LEU A 283 12.18 -25.25 7.65
C LEU A 283 11.04 -26.25 7.40
N LYS A 284 10.06 -26.24 8.27
CA LYS A 284 8.82 -27.01 8.15
C LYS A 284 7.63 -26.11 8.33
N ALA A 285 6.57 -26.36 7.55
CA ALA A 285 5.25 -25.78 7.76
C ALA A 285 4.22 -26.91 7.83
N TYR A 286 3.25 -26.74 8.71
CA TYR A 286 2.28 -27.79 9.05
C TYR A 286 0.90 -27.43 8.49
N LYS A 287 0.09 -28.43 8.21
CA LYS A 287 -1.34 -28.25 7.96
C LYS A 287 -1.99 -27.70 9.23
N GLY A 288 -2.97 -26.84 9.07
CA GLY A 288 -3.64 -26.24 10.22
C GLY A 288 -2.78 -25.22 10.98
N GLU A 289 -1.80 -24.55 10.34
CA GLU A 289 -1.12 -23.38 10.89
C GLU A 289 -0.88 -22.32 9.81
N ILE A 290 -0.79 -21.08 10.25
CA ILE A 290 -0.21 -19.98 9.48
C ILE A 290 1.23 -19.79 9.97
N LEU A 291 2.20 -20.12 9.11
CA LEU A 291 3.61 -19.86 9.39
C LEU A 291 3.96 -18.45 8.95
N GLY A 292 4.27 -17.56 9.89
CA GLY A 292 4.81 -16.24 9.61
C GLY A 292 6.30 -16.29 9.28
N VAL A 293 6.71 -15.50 8.28
CA VAL A 293 8.12 -15.32 7.91
C VAL A 293 8.49 -13.86 8.05
N SER A 294 9.27 -13.55 9.08
CA SER A 294 9.76 -12.21 9.42
C SER A 294 11.23 -12.03 9.02
N GLY A 295 11.70 -10.78 8.98
CA GLY A 295 13.09 -10.41 8.70
C GLY A 295 13.17 -9.02 8.07
N LEU A 296 14.36 -8.43 8.06
CA LEU A 296 14.59 -7.12 7.47
C LEU A 296 14.45 -7.16 5.94
N MET A 297 14.25 -5.98 5.33
CA MET A 297 14.26 -5.85 3.87
C MET A 297 15.59 -6.35 3.30
N GLY A 298 15.53 -7.19 2.27
CA GLY A 298 16.72 -7.81 1.67
C GLY A 298 17.28 -9.02 2.45
N ALA A 299 16.58 -9.53 3.46
CA ALA A 299 17.00 -10.71 4.24
C ALA A 299 16.98 -12.03 3.45
N GLY A 300 16.32 -12.06 2.28
CA GLY A 300 16.21 -13.25 1.42
C GLY A 300 14.86 -13.99 1.53
N ARG A 301 13.85 -13.39 2.17
CA ARG A 301 12.52 -14.02 2.36
C ARG A 301 11.84 -14.38 1.04
N THR A 302 11.57 -13.39 0.22
CA THR A 302 10.95 -13.52 -1.13
C THR A 302 11.80 -14.40 -2.04
N GLU A 303 13.10 -14.23 -2.03
CA GLU A 303 14.06 -14.94 -2.87
C GLU A 303 14.09 -16.44 -2.56
N LEU A 304 14.01 -16.82 -1.28
CA LEU A 304 13.92 -18.23 -0.86
C LEU A 304 12.72 -18.92 -1.52
N PHE A 305 11.53 -18.40 -1.30
CA PHE A 305 10.30 -19.06 -1.78
C PHE A 305 10.13 -18.95 -3.29
N THR A 306 10.60 -17.86 -3.91
CA THR A 306 10.64 -17.73 -5.37
C THR A 306 11.61 -18.72 -6.01
N ALA A 307 12.75 -19.00 -5.36
CA ALA A 307 13.70 -20.00 -5.83
C ALA A 307 13.14 -21.42 -5.71
N VAL A 308 12.44 -21.72 -4.61
CA VAL A 308 11.72 -23.00 -4.44
C VAL A 308 10.62 -23.14 -5.49
N TYR A 309 9.94 -22.06 -5.85
CA TYR A 309 8.91 -22.04 -6.91
C TYR A 309 9.49 -22.25 -8.32
N GLY A 310 10.82 -22.16 -8.46
CA GLY A 310 11.49 -22.30 -9.75
C GLY A 310 11.40 -21.06 -10.65
N ALA A 311 11.06 -19.89 -10.09
CA ALA A 311 10.95 -18.61 -10.81
C ALA A 311 12.14 -17.67 -10.56
N PHE A 312 13.08 -18.01 -9.68
CA PHE A 312 14.24 -17.17 -9.39
C PHE A 312 15.34 -17.29 -10.47
N ARG A 313 16.13 -16.22 -10.63
CA ARG A 313 17.18 -16.13 -11.70
C ARG A 313 18.27 -17.20 -11.60
N THR A 314 18.60 -17.63 -10.38
CA THR A 314 19.58 -18.69 -10.13
C THR A 314 18.91 -19.91 -9.52
N LYS A 315 19.36 -21.09 -9.92
CA LYS A 315 18.82 -22.35 -9.40
C LYS A 315 19.25 -22.56 -7.96
N GLY A 316 18.28 -22.86 -7.07
CA GLY A 316 18.53 -23.36 -5.74
C GLY A 316 18.96 -24.83 -5.75
N THR A 317 19.68 -25.24 -4.71
CA THR A 317 20.07 -26.63 -4.43
C THR A 317 19.59 -27.01 -3.04
N GLY A 318 19.01 -28.18 -2.87
CA GLY A 318 18.41 -28.67 -1.63
C GLY A 318 17.28 -29.63 -1.91
N GLU A 319 16.50 -29.95 -0.91
CA GLU A 319 15.37 -30.85 -1.05
C GLU A 319 14.08 -30.17 -0.60
N VAL A 320 13.02 -30.39 -1.36
CA VAL A 320 11.67 -29.88 -1.09
C VAL A 320 10.71 -31.03 -0.99
N TYR A 321 9.85 -31.00 0.03
CA TYR A 321 8.84 -32.03 0.27
C TYR A 321 7.46 -31.38 0.43
N ILE A 322 6.45 -31.97 -0.20
CA ILE A 322 5.03 -31.63 -0.04
C ILE A 322 4.28 -32.90 0.35
N ASP A 323 3.54 -32.85 1.45
CA ASP A 323 2.85 -34.02 2.03
C ASP A 323 3.80 -35.22 2.23
N GLY A 324 5.04 -34.97 2.66
CA GLY A 324 6.08 -35.96 2.86
C GLY A 324 6.69 -36.56 1.60
N GLN A 325 6.24 -36.13 0.41
CA GLN A 325 6.77 -36.58 -0.87
C GLN A 325 7.81 -35.58 -1.38
N LYS A 326 9.00 -36.09 -1.76
CA LYS A 326 10.03 -35.25 -2.39
C LYS A 326 9.57 -34.79 -3.77
N VAL A 327 9.63 -33.50 -4.01
CA VAL A 327 9.27 -32.87 -5.30
C VAL A 327 10.51 -32.28 -5.97
N ASP A 328 10.60 -32.41 -7.31
CA ASP A 328 11.66 -31.80 -8.12
C ASP A 328 11.07 -30.66 -8.95
N ILE A 329 11.19 -29.43 -8.41
CA ILE A 329 10.64 -28.22 -9.02
C ILE A 329 11.77 -27.54 -9.81
N LYS A 330 11.63 -27.49 -11.15
CA LYS A 330 12.58 -26.87 -12.06
C LYS A 330 12.10 -25.54 -12.63
N ASN A 331 10.78 -25.35 -12.63
CA ASN A 331 10.09 -24.19 -13.18
C ASN A 331 8.72 -24.03 -12.50
N PRO A 332 8.02 -22.89 -12.68
CA PRO A 332 6.72 -22.64 -12.06
C PRO A 332 5.63 -23.67 -12.42
N LEU A 333 5.67 -24.27 -13.59
CA LEU A 333 4.68 -25.31 -13.96
C LEU A 333 4.84 -26.58 -13.13
N ASP A 334 6.07 -26.95 -12.79
CA ASP A 334 6.32 -28.08 -11.90
C ASP A 334 5.81 -27.78 -10.48
N ALA A 335 5.98 -26.54 -10.01
CA ALA A 335 5.46 -26.09 -8.73
C ALA A 335 3.93 -26.15 -8.67
N LEU A 336 3.25 -25.63 -9.69
CA LEU A 336 1.79 -25.68 -9.81
C LEU A 336 1.28 -27.15 -9.78
N LYS A 337 1.92 -28.04 -10.55
CA LYS A 337 1.56 -29.46 -10.57
C LYS A 337 1.80 -30.17 -9.22
N ALA A 338 2.78 -29.71 -8.46
CA ALA A 338 3.04 -30.21 -7.10
C ALA A 338 2.05 -29.65 -6.05
N GLY A 339 1.21 -28.68 -6.44
CA GLY A 339 0.29 -27.97 -5.54
C GLY A 339 0.94 -26.86 -4.74
N TYR A 340 2.04 -26.30 -5.23
CA TYR A 340 2.74 -25.17 -4.62
C TYR A 340 2.43 -23.89 -5.40
N PHE A 341 1.85 -22.88 -4.76
CA PHE A 341 1.49 -21.61 -5.35
C PHE A 341 2.12 -20.46 -4.58
N ILE A 342 2.60 -19.42 -5.28
CA ILE A 342 3.09 -18.19 -4.69
C ILE A 342 2.25 -16.99 -5.15
N VAL A 343 1.72 -16.25 -4.19
CA VAL A 343 1.16 -14.92 -4.37
C VAL A 343 2.27 -13.92 -4.13
N SER A 344 2.71 -13.23 -5.17
CA SER A 344 3.85 -12.34 -5.14
C SER A 344 3.52 -10.96 -4.56
N GLU A 345 4.52 -10.30 -3.96
CA GLU A 345 4.44 -8.94 -3.44
C GLU A 345 3.91 -7.92 -4.46
N ASP A 346 4.45 -7.92 -5.69
CA ASP A 346 4.01 -7.04 -6.77
C ASP A 346 2.92 -7.71 -7.63
N ARG A 347 1.66 -7.62 -7.16
CA ARG A 347 0.52 -8.19 -7.88
C ARG A 347 0.34 -7.61 -9.27
N LYS A 348 0.72 -6.33 -9.49
CA LYS A 348 0.52 -5.63 -10.78
C LYS A 348 1.49 -6.09 -11.84
N LYS A 349 2.73 -6.43 -11.48
CA LYS A 349 3.75 -6.90 -12.42
C LYS A 349 3.80 -8.41 -12.57
N LEU A 350 3.61 -9.14 -11.45
CA LEU A 350 3.83 -10.58 -11.39
C LEU A 350 2.55 -11.38 -11.17
N GLY A 351 1.57 -10.80 -10.48
CA GLY A 351 0.34 -11.50 -10.09
C GLY A 351 -0.75 -11.46 -11.16
N LEU A 352 -0.89 -10.37 -11.89
CA LEU A 352 -2.02 -10.09 -12.79
C LEU A 352 -1.56 -9.59 -14.15
N ASN A 353 -2.32 -9.89 -15.19
CA ASN A 353 -2.30 -9.14 -16.43
C ASN A 353 -3.40 -8.07 -16.37
N LEU A 354 -3.02 -6.83 -16.11
CA LEU A 354 -3.93 -5.73 -15.81
C LEU A 354 -4.91 -5.40 -16.93
N MET A 355 -4.56 -5.71 -18.18
CA MET A 355 -5.39 -5.43 -19.36
C MET A 355 -6.38 -6.56 -19.68
N MET A 356 -6.16 -7.75 -19.11
CA MET A 356 -7.06 -8.89 -19.26
C MET A 356 -8.23 -8.80 -18.27
N SER A 357 -9.33 -9.47 -18.61
CA SER A 357 -10.51 -9.58 -17.76
C SER A 357 -10.24 -10.35 -16.45
N ILE A 358 -11.15 -10.25 -15.51
CA ILE A 358 -11.14 -11.06 -14.28
C ILE A 358 -11.19 -12.54 -14.64
N LYS A 359 -12.04 -12.93 -15.61
CA LYS A 359 -12.20 -14.29 -16.12
C LYS A 359 -10.85 -14.85 -16.59
N GLU A 360 -10.21 -14.17 -17.53
CA GLU A 360 -8.92 -14.59 -18.08
C GLU A 360 -7.81 -14.66 -17.02
N ASN A 361 -7.75 -13.70 -16.11
CA ASN A 361 -6.76 -13.72 -15.02
C ASN A 361 -6.98 -14.89 -14.06
N THR A 362 -8.24 -15.19 -13.71
CA THR A 362 -8.56 -16.27 -12.77
C THR A 362 -8.18 -17.62 -13.34
N THR A 363 -8.43 -17.87 -14.64
CA THR A 363 -8.22 -19.16 -15.30
C THR A 363 -6.78 -19.40 -15.76
N LEU A 364 -5.98 -18.32 -15.88
CA LEU A 364 -4.64 -18.34 -16.49
C LEU A 364 -3.67 -19.39 -15.93
N SER A 365 -3.72 -19.67 -14.63
CA SER A 365 -2.83 -20.67 -13.98
C SER A 365 -3.37 -22.10 -14.04
N SER A 366 -4.57 -22.31 -14.59
CA SER A 366 -5.28 -23.60 -14.60
C SER A 366 -6.03 -23.81 -15.92
N LEU A 367 -5.39 -23.45 -17.04
CA LEU A 367 -5.98 -23.54 -18.37
C LEU A 367 -6.35 -24.99 -18.77
N ASP A 368 -5.69 -25.99 -18.21
CA ASP A 368 -6.01 -27.40 -18.37
C ASP A 368 -7.40 -27.76 -17.86
N LYS A 369 -7.91 -27.06 -16.84
CA LYS A 369 -9.26 -27.26 -16.29
C LYS A 369 -10.37 -26.69 -17.19
N VAL A 370 -10.02 -25.67 -18.00
CA VAL A 370 -10.97 -24.96 -18.87
C VAL A 370 -10.68 -25.16 -20.37
N SER A 371 -9.79 -26.09 -20.72
CA SER A 371 -9.49 -26.40 -22.11
C SER A 371 -9.60 -27.89 -22.40
N LYS A 372 -9.97 -28.20 -23.63
CA LYS A 372 -9.99 -29.58 -24.15
C LYS A 372 -9.36 -29.58 -25.54
N PHE A 373 -8.36 -30.42 -25.73
CA PHE A 373 -7.58 -30.50 -26.99
C PHE A 373 -6.97 -29.15 -27.42
N GLY A 374 -6.57 -28.30 -26.46
CA GLY A 374 -5.98 -27.00 -26.73
C GLY A 374 -6.99 -25.90 -27.09
N ILE A 375 -8.29 -26.18 -27.00
CA ILE A 375 -9.38 -25.23 -27.26
C ILE A 375 -9.98 -24.85 -25.90
N LEU A 376 -10.03 -23.55 -25.59
CA LEU A 376 -10.68 -23.03 -24.38
C LEU A 376 -12.19 -23.22 -24.46
N ASN A 377 -12.79 -23.59 -23.34
CA ASN A 377 -14.21 -23.68 -23.15
C ASN A 377 -14.68 -22.45 -22.36
N GLU A 378 -15.32 -21.51 -23.02
CA GLU A 378 -15.77 -20.25 -22.44
C GLU A 378 -16.80 -20.45 -21.31
N ASP A 379 -17.73 -21.42 -21.45
CA ASP A 379 -18.70 -21.72 -20.40
C ASP A 379 -18.01 -22.23 -19.14
N ALA A 380 -16.95 -23.04 -19.28
CA ALA A 380 -16.16 -23.52 -18.13
C ALA A 380 -15.37 -22.36 -17.48
N GLU A 381 -14.77 -21.45 -18.27
CA GLU A 381 -14.10 -20.26 -17.74
C GLU A 381 -15.07 -19.40 -16.92
N VAL A 382 -16.26 -19.13 -17.46
CA VAL A 382 -17.32 -18.39 -16.76
C VAL A 382 -17.73 -19.09 -15.47
N ALA A 383 -17.98 -20.39 -15.51
CA ALA A 383 -18.43 -21.16 -14.35
C ALA A 383 -17.38 -21.16 -13.21
N TYR A 384 -16.11 -21.47 -13.53
CA TYR A 384 -15.03 -21.44 -12.54
C TYR A 384 -14.79 -20.04 -11.99
N THR A 385 -14.73 -19.04 -12.84
CA THR A 385 -14.49 -17.65 -12.39
C THR A 385 -15.60 -17.16 -11.49
N THR A 386 -16.87 -17.37 -11.88
CA THR A 386 -18.03 -16.99 -11.06
C THR A 386 -17.95 -17.63 -9.70
N LYS A 387 -17.69 -18.97 -9.63
CA LYS A 387 -17.52 -19.68 -8.36
C LYS A 387 -16.49 -19.01 -7.45
N TYR A 388 -15.27 -18.74 -7.94
CA TYR A 388 -14.21 -18.18 -7.08
C TYR A 388 -14.41 -16.69 -6.78
N VAL A 389 -15.00 -15.91 -7.69
CA VAL A 389 -15.38 -14.51 -7.44
C VAL A 389 -16.41 -14.41 -6.33
N GLU A 390 -17.40 -15.31 -6.31
CA GLU A 390 -18.40 -15.40 -5.25
C GLU A 390 -17.80 -15.93 -3.93
N GLU A 391 -17.01 -17.00 -3.97
CA GLU A 391 -16.40 -17.63 -2.79
C GLU A 391 -15.55 -16.64 -1.97
N ILE A 392 -14.79 -15.77 -2.65
CA ILE A 392 -13.93 -14.78 -1.98
C ILE A 392 -14.53 -13.38 -1.96
N HIS A 393 -15.80 -13.24 -2.34
CA HIS A 393 -16.55 -11.97 -2.29
C HIS A 393 -15.85 -10.83 -3.03
N THR A 394 -15.39 -11.05 -4.29
CA THR A 394 -14.79 -10.01 -5.11
C THR A 394 -15.85 -9.05 -5.60
N LYS A 395 -15.73 -7.76 -5.26
CA LYS A 395 -16.66 -6.73 -5.72
C LYS A 395 -16.32 -6.32 -7.15
N THR A 396 -17.17 -6.70 -8.09
CA THR A 396 -17.03 -6.35 -9.52
C THR A 396 -18.40 -6.22 -10.19
N PRO A 397 -18.56 -5.33 -11.19
CA PRO A 397 -19.79 -5.26 -11.96
C PRO A 397 -19.95 -6.44 -12.93
N SER A 398 -18.86 -7.08 -13.36
CA SER A 398 -18.83 -8.23 -14.28
C SER A 398 -17.46 -8.90 -14.22
N ILE A 399 -17.39 -10.20 -14.52
CA ILE A 399 -16.12 -10.93 -14.67
C ILE A 399 -15.38 -10.60 -15.98
N GLU A 400 -16.04 -9.92 -16.92
CA GLU A 400 -15.50 -9.51 -18.22
C GLU A 400 -14.76 -8.16 -18.17
N VAL A 401 -14.82 -7.41 -17.04
CA VAL A 401 -14.11 -6.14 -16.96
C VAL A 401 -12.60 -6.36 -16.79
N PRO A 402 -11.75 -5.49 -17.34
CA PRO A 402 -10.31 -5.54 -17.10
C PRO A 402 -9.96 -5.34 -15.63
N VAL A 403 -8.98 -6.09 -15.13
CA VAL A 403 -8.59 -6.08 -13.71
C VAL A 403 -8.06 -4.72 -13.26
N ASN A 404 -7.49 -3.90 -14.16
CA ASN A 404 -7.01 -2.54 -13.83
C ASN A 404 -8.14 -1.60 -13.37
N THR A 405 -9.40 -1.92 -13.63
CA THR A 405 -10.56 -1.13 -13.18
C THR A 405 -10.94 -1.38 -11.72
N LEU A 406 -10.39 -2.43 -11.11
CA LEU A 406 -10.69 -2.81 -9.73
C LEU A 406 -9.82 -2.06 -8.71
N SER A 407 -10.35 -1.90 -7.49
CA SER A 407 -9.54 -1.45 -6.34
C SER A 407 -8.43 -2.45 -6.00
N GLY A 408 -7.40 -2.00 -5.28
CA GLY A 408 -6.26 -2.85 -4.88
C GLY A 408 -6.69 -4.11 -4.13
N GLY A 409 -7.64 -4.01 -3.21
CA GLY A 409 -8.17 -5.18 -2.48
C GLY A 409 -8.89 -6.17 -3.39
N ASN A 410 -9.70 -5.69 -4.35
CA ASN A 410 -10.35 -6.59 -5.31
C ASN A 410 -9.36 -7.20 -6.32
N GLN A 411 -8.31 -6.47 -6.72
CA GLN A 411 -7.21 -7.04 -7.51
C GLN A 411 -6.52 -8.18 -6.74
N GLN A 412 -6.25 -8.00 -5.45
CA GLN A 412 -5.66 -9.04 -4.60
C GLN A 412 -6.56 -10.27 -4.50
N LYS A 413 -7.87 -10.08 -4.40
CA LYS A 413 -8.84 -11.17 -4.44
C LYS A 413 -8.79 -11.92 -5.78
N VAL A 414 -8.64 -11.26 -6.92
CA VAL A 414 -8.46 -11.94 -8.22
C VAL A 414 -7.19 -12.79 -8.24
N VAL A 415 -6.07 -12.32 -7.63
CA VAL A 415 -4.86 -13.14 -7.47
C VAL A 415 -5.14 -14.38 -6.62
N LEU A 416 -5.91 -14.23 -5.52
CA LEU A 416 -6.30 -15.36 -4.67
C LEU A 416 -7.24 -16.31 -5.42
N ALA A 417 -8.22 -15.81 -6.20
CA ALA A 417 -9.10 -16.63 -7.03
C ALA A 417 -8.30 -17.50 -8.01
N LYS A 418 -7.30 -16.88 -8.69
CA LYS A 418 -6.35 -17.58 -9.56
C LYS A 418 -5.58 -18.66 -8.82
N ALA A 419 -5.11 -18.38 -7.61
CA ALA A 419 -4.42 -19.34 -6.76
C ALA A 419 -5.34 -20.51 -6.35
N LEU A 420 -6.55 -20.21 -5.88
CA LEU A 420 -7.53 -21.20 -5.44
C LEU A 420 -7.97 -22.13 -6.57
N MET A 421 -8.11 -21.60 -7.79
CA MET A 421 -8.44 -22.42 -8.96
C MET A 421 -7.37 -23.47 -9.25
N SER A 422 -6.11 -23.26 -8.85
CA SER A 422 -5.05 -24.27 -8.97
C SER A 422 -5.10 -25.37 -7.89
N GLU A 423 -6.01 -25.26 -6.91
CA GLU A 423 -6.17 -26.19 -5.79
C GLU A 423 -4.84 -26.42 -5.04
N PRO A 424 -4.23 -25.36 -4.50
CA PRO A 424 -2.91 -25.45 -3.89
C PRO A 424 -2.95 -26.24 -2.58
N LYS A 425 -1.92 -27.07 -2.36
CA LYS A 425 -1.64 -27.71 -1.07
C LYS A 425 -0.82 -26.79 -0.16
N VAL A 426 0.04 -26.00 -0.77
CA VAL A 426 0.93 -25.02 -0.11
C VAL A 426 0.77 -23.67 -0.81
N MET A 427 0.46 -22.63 -0.06
CA MET A 427 0.34 -21.27 -0.55
C MET A 427 1.29 -20.34 0.18
N ILE A 428 2.17 -19.73 -0.57
CA ILE A 428 3.02 -18.64 -0.08
C ILE A 428 2.31 -17.33 -0.37
N LEU A 429 2.12 -16.50 0.65
CA LEU A 429 1.54 -15.17 0.56
C LEU A 429 2.63 -14.16 0.88
N ASP A 430 3.21 -13.57 -0.16
CA ASP A 430 4.28 -12.58 -0.02
C ASP A 430 3.68 -11.19 0.00
N GLU A 431 3.75 -10.52 1.16
CA GLU A 431 3.15 -9.22 1.44
C GLU A 431 1.67 -9.14 0.98
N PRO A 432 0.79 -10.07 1.46
CA PRO A 432 -0.54 -10.25 0.87
C PRO A 432 -1.45 -9.02 0.99
N THR A 433 -1.16 -8.13 1.92
CA THR A 433 -1.98 -6.95 2.24
C THR A 433 -1.33 -5.64 1.86
N ARG A 434 -0.19 -5.67 1.16
CA ARG A 434 0.52 -4.47 0.74
C ARG A 434 -0.30 -3.62 -0.22
N GLY A 435 -0.49 -2.34 0.13
CA GLY A 435 -1.18 -1.37 -0.72
C GLY A 435 -2.67 -1.66 -0.91
N ILE A 436 -3.31 -2.26 0.09
CA ILE A 436 -4.76 -2.41 0.19
C ILE A 436 -5.27 -1.73 1.47
N ASP A 437 -6.55 -1.40 1.49
CA ASP A 437 -7.19 -0.76 2.64
C ASP A 437 -7.46 -1.74 3.79
N VAL A 438 -7.76 -1.18 4.97
CA VAL A 438 -7.92 -1.95 6.21
C VAL A 438 -9.04 -2.98 6.12
N GLY A 439 -10.16 -2.65 5.47
CA GLY A 439 -11.28 -3.57 5.31
C GLY A 439 -10.92 -4.72 4.38
N ALA A 440 -10.19 -4.45 3.29
CA ALA A 440 -9.70 -5.49 2.40
C ALA A 440 -8.63 -6.37 3.08
N LYS A 441 -7.72 -5.82 3.92
CA LYS A 441 -6.79 -6.60 4.74
C LYS A 441 -7.54 -7.63 5.59
N TYR A 442 -8.57 -7.18 6.31
CA TYR A 442 -9.39 -8.05 7.15
C TYR A 442 -10.04 -9.19 6.38
N GLU A 443 -10.55 -8.91 5.16
CA GLU A 443 -11.14 -9.94 4.30
C GLU A 443 -10.11 -10.96 3.83
N ILE A 444 -8.88 -10.54 3.49
CA ILE A 444 -7.76 -11.43 3.14
C ILE A 444 -7.39 -12.35 4.33
N TYR A 445 -7.31 -11.80 5.54
CA TYR A 445 -7.03 -12.61 6.74
C TYR A 445 -8.10 -13.66 7.01
N LYS A 446 -9.39 -13.35 6.77
CA LYS A 446 -10.45 -14.36 6.84
C LYS A 446 -10.27 -15.48 5.83
N ILE A 447 -9.94 -15.12 4.58
CA ILE A 447 -9.67 -16.12 3.53
C ILE A 447 -8.49 -17.00 3.94
N MET A 448 -7.43 -16.46 4.56
CA MET A 448 -6.30 -17.24 5.05
C MET A 448 -6.74 -18.27 6.10
N ASN A 449 -7.54 -17.89 7.11
CA ASN A 449 -8.07 -18.80 8.11
C ASN A 449 -8.91 -19.92 7.48
N GLU A 450 -9.82 -19.58 6.55
CA GLU A 450 -10.64 -20.57 5.85
C GLU A 450 -9.81 -21.57 5.04
N LEU A 451 -8.69 -21.12 4.45
CA LEU A 451 -7.78 -22.00 3.72
C LEU A 451 -7.03 -22.96 4.65
N VAL A 452 -6.58 -22.47 5.79
CA VAL A 452 -5.94 -23.28 6.83
C VAL A 452 -6.91 -24.34 7.36
N GLU A 453 -8.18 -23.99 7.61
CA GLU A 453 -9.23 -24.93 8.01
C GLU A 453 -9.50 -26.00 6.94
N LYS A 454 -9.36 -25.65 5.66
CA LYS A 454 -9.45 -26.58 4.53
C LYS A 454 -8.18 -27.46 4.36
N GLY A 455 -7.16 -27.29 5.22
CA GLY A 455 -5.93 -28.06 5.23
C GLY A 455 -4.84 -27.58 4.27
N VAL A 456 -4.96 -26.37 3.72
CA VAL A 456 -3.90 -25.73 2.94
C VAL A 456 -2.81 -25.25 3.90
N VAL A 457 -1.54 -25.49 3.56
CA VAL A 457 -0.40 -24.93 4.30
C VAL A 457 -0.22 -23.47 3.88
N ILE A 458 -0.34 -22.56 4.83
CA ILE A 458 -0.15 -21.12 4.57
C ILE A 458 1.19 -20.67 5.14
N ILE A 459 2.01 -20.04 4.29
CA ILE A 459 3.23 -19.35 4.70
C ILE A 459 3.05 -17.87 4.35
N MET A 460 2.99 -17.01 5.35
CA MET A 460 2.80 -15.58 5.19
C MET A 460 4.11 -14.85 5.40
N ILE A 461 4.58 -14.17 4.37
CA ILE A 461 5.73 -13.24 4.46
C ILE A 461 5.16 -11.84 4.65
N SER A 462 5.57 -11.15 5.70
CA SER A 462 5.18 -9.76 5.90
C SER A 462 6.33 -8.93 6.48
N SER A 463 6.40 -7.66 6.08
CA SER A 463 7.24 -6.63 6.69
C SER A 463 6.53 -5.92 7.85
N GLU A 464 5.21 -6.05 7.94
CA GLU A 464 4.42 -5.46 9.03
C GLU A 464 4.45 -6.39 10.26
N MET A 465 5.14 -5.96 11.33
CA MET A 465 5.28 -6.75 12.57
C MET A 465 3.92 -7.07 13.18
N GLU A 466 2.99 -6.12 13.17
CA GLU A 466 1.62 -6.31 13.69
C GLU A 466 0.87 -7.41 12.93
N GLU A 467 1.07 -7.52 11.61
CA GLU A 467 0.47 -8.59 10.80
C GLU A 467 1.04 -9.96 11.15
N ILE A 468 2.37 -10.04 11.28
CA ILE A 468 3.05 -11.28 11.69
C ILE A 468 2.51 -11.77 13.05
N PHE A 469 2.44 -10.88 14.06
CA PHE A 469 1.91 -11.24 15.37
C PHE A 469 0.40 -11.49 15.37
N GLY A 470 -0.34 -10.73 14.57
CA GLY A 470 -1.80 -10.80 14.53
C GLY A 470 -2.34 -12.05 13.85
N MET A 471 -1.61 -12.64 12.89
CA MET A 471 -2.14 -13.71 12.04
C MET A 471 -1.37 -15.03 12.14
N SER A 472 -0.10 -15.03 12.59
CA SER A 472 0.71 -16.25 12.60
C SER A 472 0.45 -17.11 13.84
N ASP A 473 0.58 -18.42 13.68
CA ASP A 473 0.60 -19.39 14.79
C ASP A 473 2.03 -19.65 15.25
N ARG A 474 2.98 -19.62 14.30
CA ARG A 474 4.41 -19.76 14.52
C ARG A 474 5.14 -18.82 13.57
N ILE A 475 6.30 -18.33 14.01
CA ILE A 475 7.09 -17.36 13.26
C ILE A 475 8.50 -17.91 13.06
N ILE A 476 9.01 -17.79 11.84
CA ILE A 476 10.44 -17.94 11.55
C ILE A 476 11.01 -16.58 11.16
N THR A 477 12.27 -16.35 11.54
CA THR A 477 12.99 -15.14 11.18
C THR A 477 14.13 -15.49 10.23
N ILE A 478 14.25 -14.72 9.15
CA ILE A 478 15.35 -14.85 8.18
C ILE A 478 16.22 -13.60 8.25
N ALA A 479 17.52 -13.79 8.37
CA ALA A 479 18.53 -12.74 8.27
C ALA A 479 19.70 -13.21 7.45
N ASN A 480 20.19 -12.37 6.53
CA ASN A 480 21.36 -12.65 5.67
C ASN A 480 21.29 -14.01 4.92
N GLY A 481 20.06 -14.41 4.55
CA GLY A 481 19.80 -15.66 3.83
C GLY A 481 19.82 -16.93 4.69
N GLU A 482 19.76 -16.82 6.01
CA GLU A 482 19.73 -17.92 6.97
C GLU A 482 18.50 -17.81 7.88
N VAL A 483 17.98 -18.95 8.37
CA VAL A 483 16.98 -18.94 9.44
C VAL A 483 17.69 -18.66 10.76
N THR A 484 17.33 -17.57 11.40
CA THR A 484 17.99 -17.08 12.63
C THR A 484 17.17 -17.29 13.89
N GLY A 485 15.88 -17.61 13.75
CA GLY A 485 14.99 -17.91 14.86
C GLY A 485 13.73 -18.60 14.41
N GLU A 486 13.14 -19.36 15.34
CA GLU A 486 11.83 -19.99 15.23
C GLU A 486 11.12 -19.80 16.56
N PHE A 487 9.90 -19.25 16.52
CA PHE A 487 9.16 -18.81 17.70
C PHE A 487 7.71 -19.29 17.63
N ASP A 488 7.22 -19.82 18.72
CA ASP A 488 5.78 -19.98 18.92
C ASP A 488 5.17 -18.61 19.25
N ILE A 489 4.03 -18.28 18.68
CA ILE A 489 3.42 -16.96 18.85
C ILE A 489 3.04 -16.69 20.31
N ALA A 490 2.75 -17.73 21.10
CA ALA A 490 2.39 -17.58 22.50
C ALA A 490 3.54 -17.09 23.38
N GLU A 491 4.79 -17.31 22.95
CA GLU A 491 6.01 -17.00 23.68
C GLU A 491 6.82 -15.86 23.04
N ALA A 492 6.55 -15.53 21.75
CA ALA A 492 7.29 -14.57 20.97
C ALA A 492 7.05 -13.13 21.43
N THR A 493 8.12 -12.34 21.51
CA THR A 493 8.04 -10.88 21.68
C THR A 493 8.57 -10.15 20.44
N GLN A 494 8.17 -8.91 20.25
CA GLN A 494 8.69 -8.07 19.17
C GLN A 494 10.22 -7.92 19.26
N GLU A 495 10.74 -7.81 20.49
CA GLU A 495 12.19 -7.68 20.73
C GLU A 495 12.94 -8.95 20.29
N ASP A 496 12.41 -10.15 20.57
CA ASP A 496 13.01 -11.41 20.15
C ASP A 496 13.10 -11.52 18.62
N LEU A 497 12.00 -11.17 17.93
CA LEU A 497 11.98 -11.17 16.47
C LEU A 497 12.96 -10.16 15.88
N MET A 498 13.01 -8.94 16.43
CA MET A 498 13.94 -7.90 15.96
C MET A 498 15.39 -8.32 16.19
N ARG A 499 15.69 -8.89 17.36
CA ARG A 499 17.03 -9.41 17.66
C ARG A 499 17.44 -10.52 16.68
N ALA A 500 16.54 -11.44 16.37
CA ALA A 500 16.77 -12.48 15.38
C ALA A 500 16.89 -11.94 13.96
N ALA A 501 16.10 -10.90 13.60
CA ALA A 501 16.11 -10.27 12.28
C ALA A 501 17.39 -9.47 11.98
N VAL A 502 18.03 -8.90 13.01
CA VAL A 502 19.35 -8.24 12.86
C VAL A 502 20.46 -9.26 12.61
N GLY A 503 20.26 -10.51 13.05
CA GLY A 503 21.26 -11.58 12.96
C GLY A 503 22.26 -11.53 14.11
N LYS A 504 22.99 -12.62 14.29
CA LYS A 504 24.14 -12.62 15.22
C LYS A 504 25.29 -11.85 14.54
N GLU A 505 25.85 -10.85 15.25
CA GLU A 505 27.13 -10.25 14.89
C GLU A 505 28.25 -11.31 14.80
#